data_04060a358ed5ae79135220033215ad7d
#
_entry.id   04060a358ed5ae79135220033215ad7d
#
_cell.length_a   1.000
_cell.length_b   1.000
_cell.length_c   1.000
_cell.angle_alpha   90.00
_cell.angle_beta   90.00
_cell.angle_gamma   90.00
#
_symmetry.space_group_name_H-M   'P 1'
#
loop_
_entity.id
_entity.type
_entity.pdbx_description
1 polymer ?
#
loop_
_entity_poly.entity_id
_entity_poly.type
_entity_poly.pdbx_seq_one_letter_code
_entity_poly.pdbx_strand_id
1 'polypeptide(L)'
;MAGLVVQAIKTTNGRPRPSTLAKSEEAQSAYDFRGVTFKGGWRGYPSGHSASVWASCIALGLRFRKFLWPLMLFSALVAWSRVYGNYHWPTDALHGSALGALFGWFWGGKLQPKEDL
;
A
#
# COMPACT_ATOMS: atom_id res chain seq x y z
N MET A 1 2.92 11.94 -1.40
CA MET A 1 1.43 12.07 -1.28
C MET A 1 0.75 10.78 -0.87
N ALA A 2 0.93 9.68 -1.64
CA ALA A 2 0.32 8.39 -1.28
C ALA A 2 0.67 7.96 0.15
N GLY A 3 1.91 8.12 0.58
CA GLY A 3 2.35 7.79 1.93
C GLY A 3 1.61 8.56 3.03
N LEU A 4 1.37 9.85 2.83
CA LEU A 4 0.65 10.69 3.79
C LEU A 4 -0.82 10.27 3.92
N VAL A 5 -1.48 9.97 2.79
CA VAL A 5 -2.86 9.49 2.77
C VAL A 5 -2.95 8.14 3.47
N VAL A 6 -2.02 7.23 3.20
CA VAL A 6 -1.95 5.93 3.86
C VAL A 6 -1.78 6.07 5.38
N GLN A 7 -0.89 6.96 5.83
CA GLN A 7 -0.68 7.20 7.25
C GLN A 7 -1.94 7.75 7.93
N ALA A 8 -2.66 8.66 7.27
CA ALA A 8 -3.92 9.17 7.78
C ALA A 8 -4.98 8.07 7.93
N ILE A 9 -5.12 7.22 6.92
CA ILE A 9 -6.06 6.09 6.95
C ILE A 9 -5.67 5.10 8.05
N LYS A 10 -4.39 4.74 8.16
CA LYS A 10 -3.90 3.84 9.20
C LYS A 10 -4.22 4.32 10.61
N THR A 11 -4.02 5.61 10.85
CA THR A 11 -4.26 6.20 12.17
C THR A 11 -5.73 6.15 12.55
N THR A 12 -6.63 6.24 11.57
CA THR A 12 -8.08 6.32 11.81
C THR A 12 -8.79 4.96 11.83
N ASN A 13 -8.22 3.92 11.23
CA ASN A 13 -8.89 2.61 11.10
C ASN A 13 -8.58 1.61 12.21
N GLY A 14 -7.34 1.53 12.67
CA GLY A 14 -6.96 0.63 13.73
C GLY A 14 -7.19 -0.85 13.44
N ARG A 15 -6.89 -1.31 12.22
CA ARG A 15 -7.00 -2.73 11.86
C ARG A 15 -5.79 -3.51 12.37
N PRO A 16 -5.99 -4.66 13.06
CA PRO A 16 -4.87 -5.47 13.52
C PRO A 16 -4.14 -6.12 12.34
N ARG A 17 -2.83 -6.22 12.45
CA ARG A 17 -2.01 -6.99 11.51
C ARG A 17 -2.19 -8.50 11.77
N PRO A 18 -1.94 -9.37 10.76
CA PRO A 18 -1.99 -10.83 10.98
C PRO A 18 -1.10 -11.28 12.14
N SER A 19 0.11 -10.72 12.26
CA SER A 19 1.02 -11.01 13.36
C SER A 19 0.48 -10.57 14.73
N THR A 20 -0.24 -9.46 14.79
CA THR A 20 -0.90 -8.99 16.01
C THR A 20 -2.03 -9.91 16.43
N LEU A 21 -2.86 -10.34 15.47
CA LEU A 21 -3.96 -11.26 15.73
C LEU A 21 -3.47 -12.60 16.29
N ALA A 22 -2.35 -13.10 15.77
CA ALA A 22 -1.77 -14.37 16.22
C ALA A 22 -1.18 -14.31 17.64
N LYS A 23 -0.74 -13.12 18.10
CA LYS A 23 -0.01 -12.93 19.36
C LYS A 23 -0.83 -12.24 20.45
N SER A 24 -1.93 -11.60 20.12
CA SER A 24 -2.71 -10.78 21.04
C SER A 24 -4.08 -11.40 21.28
N GLU A 25 -4.44 -11.50 22.55
CA GLU A 25 -5.79 -11.89 22.97
C GLU A 25 -6.80 -10.74 22.76
N GLU A 26 -6.33 -9.52 22.59
CA GLU A 26 -7.17 -8.34 22.39
C GLU A 26 -7.86 -8.31 21.01
N ALA A 27 -7.21 -8.88 19.99
CA ALA A 27 -7.74 -8.91 18.62
C ALA A 27 -8.47 -10.23 18.37
N GLN A 28 -9.72 -10.14 17.94
CA GLN A 28 -10.56 -11.32 17.70
C GLN A 28 -10.67 -11.70 16.22
N SER A 29 -10.47 -10.75 15.30
CA SER A 29 -10.56 -11.02 13.87
C SER A 29 -9.83 -9.95 13.03
N ALA A 30 -9.65 -10.27 11.73
CA ALA A 30 -9.10 -9.33 10.76
C ALA A 30 -9.98 -8.09 10.54
N TYR A 31 -11.21 -8.13 10.98
CA TYR A 31 -12.19 -7.05 10.86
C TYR A 31 -12.40 -6.28 12.16
N ASP A 32 -11.57 -6.52 13.15
CA ASP A 32 -11.63 -5.81 14.45
C ASP A 32 -10.98 -4.42 14.33
N PHE A 33 -11.68 -3.49 13.70
CA PHE A 33 -11.22 -2.11 13.52
C PHE A 33 -11.47 -1.31 14.79
N ARG A 34 -10.41 -0.78 15.39
CA ARG A 34 -10.49 -0.05 16.66
C ARG A 34 -10.52 1.48 16.52
N GLY A 35 -10.61 1.99 15.30
CA GLY A 35 -10.62 3.43 15.06
C GLY A 35 -9.26 4.07 15.25
N VAL A 36 -9.21 5.26 15.83
CA VAL A 36 -7.96 6.02 15.99
C VAL A 36 -6.99 5.27 16.89
N THR A 37 -5.80 4.97 16.37
CA THR A 37 -4.74 4.27 17.10
C THR A 37 -3.35 4.65 16.60
N PHE A 38 -2.40 4.67 17.52
CA PHE A 38 -0.97 4.86 17.21
C PHE A 38 -0.15 3.59 17.47
N LYS A 39 -0.78 2.51 17.92
CA LYS A 39 -0.12 1.21 18.14
C LYS A 39 0.25 0.58 16.80
N GLY A 40 1.54 0.26 16.58
CA GLY A 40 2.05 -0.28 15.33
C GLY A 40 1.37 -1.57 14.87
N GLY A 41 1.07 -2.48 15.79
CA GLY A 41 0.37 -3.73 15.50
C GLY A 41 -1.08 -3.56 15.02
N TRP A 42 -1.70 -2.41 15.28
CA TRP A 42 -3.06 -2.05 14.91
C TRP A 42 -3.14 -1.10 13.72
N ARG A 43 -2.03 -0.92 13.01
CA ARG A 43 -1.95 -0.06 11.81
C ARG A 43 -1.77 -0.91 10.56
N GLY A 44 -2.58 -1.96 10.44
CA GLY A 44 -2.48 -2.92 9.34
C GLY A 44 -3.06 -2.44 8.01
N TYR A 45 -4.04 -1.55 8.00
CA TYR A 45 -4.74 -1.14 6.79
C TYR A 45 -4.55 0.34 6.48
N PRO A 46 -4.31 0.70 5.21
CA PRO A 46 -3.85 -0.15 4.12
C PRO A 46 -2.32 -0.37 4.18
N SER A 47 -1.77 -1.19 3.26
CA SER A 47 -0.32 -1.44 3.20
C SER A 47 0.44 -0.22 2.67
N GLY A 48 1.28 0.37 3.53
CA GLY A 48 2.10 1.52 3.16
C GLY A 48 3.22 1.18 2.17
N HIS A 49 3.85 0.01 2.32
CA HIS A 49 4.87 -0.47 1.38
C HIS A 49 4.29 -0.70 -0.01
N SER A 50 3.13 -1.35 -0.09
CA SER A 50 2.43 -1.56 -1.35
C SER A 50 2.06 -0.24 -2.02
N ALA A 51 1.48 0.69 -1.27
CA ALA A 51 1.10 2.01 -1.79
C ALA A 51 2.30 2.79 -2.32
N SER A 52 3.39 2.86 -1.56
CA SER A 52 4.59 3.61 -1.95
C SER A 52 5.27 3.01 -3.18
N VAL A 53 5.41 1.69 -3.24
CA VAL A 53 6.04 1.00 -4.38
C VAL A 53 5.19 1.15 -5.63
N TRP A 54 3.88 0.94 -5.55
CA TRP A 54 2.99 1.10 -6.71
C TRP A 54 2.98 2.54 -7.21
N ALA A 55 2.90 3.53 -6.33
CA ALA A 55 2.94 4.93 -6.71
C ALA A 55 4.23 5.29 -7.47
N SER A 56 5.37 4.88 -6.91
CA SER A 56 6.69 5.16 -7.50
C SER A 56 6.89 4.43 -8.83
N CYS A 57 6.54 3.15 -8.89
CA CYS A 57 6.73 2.34 -10.08
C CYS A 57 5.80 2.73 -11.22
N ILE A 58 4.55 3.09 -10.93
CA ILE A 58 3.62 3.57 -11.97
C ILE A 58 4.09 4.93 -12.50
N ALA A 59 4.47 5.86 -11.64
CA ALA A 59 4.97 7.17 -12.07
C ALA A 59 6.21 7.02 -12.96
N LEU A 60 7.16 6.18 -12.55
CA LEU A 60 8.37 5.91 -13.31
C LEU A 60 8.08 5.16 -14.61
N GLY A 61 7.17 4.20 -14.59
CA GLY A 61 6.76 3.44 -15.76
C GLY A 61 6.03 4.29 -16.79
N LEU A 62 5.27 5.29 -16.36
CA LEU A 62 4.66 6.27 -17.27
C LEU A 62 5.71 7.15 -17.95
N ARG A 63 6.80 7.45 -17.24
CA ARG A 63 7.93 8.20 -17.82
C ARG A 63 8.75 7.37 -18.78
N PHE A 64 8.98 6.10 -18.48
CA PHE A 64 9.78 5.16 -19.27
C PHE A 64 8.94 3.92 -19.63
N ARG A 65 8.11 4.04 -20.62
CA ARG A 65 7.08 3.06 -20.97
C ARG A 65 7.57 1.63 -21.16
N LYS A 66 8.80 1.47 -21.65
CA LYS A 66 9.41 0.15 -21.83
C LYS A 66 9.62 -0.62 -20.51
N PHE A 67 9.67 0.09 -19.39
CA PHE A 67 9.85 -0.51 -18.06
C PHE A 67 8.53 -0.66 -17.28
N LEU A 68 7.41 -0.25 -17.84
CA LEU A 68 6.12 -0.24 -17.12
C LEU A 68 5.77 -1.65 -16.60
N TRP A 69 5.80 -2.65 -17.47
CA TRP A 69 5.45 -4.02 -17.08
C TRP A 69 6.41 -4.63 -16.05
N PRO A 70 7.74 -4.55 -16.22
CA PRO A 70 8.67 -5.00 -15.18
C PRO A 70 8.47 -4.29 -13.83
N LEU A 71 8.20 -2.99 -13.85
CA LEU A 71 7.96 -2.22 -12.63
C LEU A 71 6.63 -2.62 -11.95
N MET A 72 5.59 -2.90 -12.71
CA MET A 72 4.33 -3.42 -12.18
C MET A 72 4.52 -4.80 -11.55
N LEU A 73 5.28 -5.68 -12.18
CA LEU A 73 5.60 -6.99 -11.62
C LEU A 73 6.38 -6.86 -10.31
N PHE A 74 7.37 -6.00 -10.27
CA PHE A 74 8.13 -5.71 -9.04
C PHE A 74 7.22 -5.21 -7.92
N SER A 75 6.30 -4.30 -8.23
CA SER A 75 5.32 -3.78 -7.25
C SER A 75 4.41 -4.87 -6.70
N ALA A 76 3.95 -5.76 -7.58
CA ALA A 76 3.11 -6.90 -7.18
C ALA A 76 3.88 -7.87 -6.27
N LEU A 77 5.15 -8.12 -6.55
CA LEU A 77 6.00 -8.97 -5.71
C LEU A 77 6.24 -8.35 -4.33
N VAL A 78 6.44 -7.05 -4.25
CA VAL A 78 6.57 -6.35 -2.96
C VAL A 78 5.27 -6.45 -2.17
N ALA A 79 4.12 -6.22 -2.80
CA ALA A 79 2.81 -6.36 -2.15
C ALA A 79 2.59 -7.78 -1.62
N TRP A 80 2.94 -8.78 -2.42
CA TRP A 80 2.88 -10.18 -2.02
C TRP A 80 3.78 -10.48 -0.82
N SER A 81 5.01 -9.96 -0.81
CA SER A 81 5.94 -10.15 0.30
C SER A 81 5.39 -9.67 1.64
N ARG A 82 4.59 -8.61 1.63
CA ARG A 82 3.95 -8.08 2.86
C ARG A 82 2.87 -9.02 3.38
N VAL A 83 2.15 -9.69 2.51
CA VAL A 83 1.18 -10.73 2.90
C VAL A 83 1.90 -11.98 3.39
N TYR A 84 2.89 -12.45 2.64
CA TYR A 84 3.67 -13.64 3.00
C TYR A 84 4.37 -13.50 4.35
N GLY A 85 4.88 -12.33 4.66
CA GLY A 85 5.54 -12.03 5.93
C GLY A 85 4.60 -11.79 7.12
N ASN A 86 3.28 -11.93 6.95
CA ASN A 86 2.26 -11.68 7.97
C ASN A 86 2.22 -10.23 8.50
N TYR A 87 2.68 -9.28 7.71
CA TYR A 87 2.61 -7.85 8.06
C TYR A 87 1.27 -7.24 7.69
N HIS A 88 0.63 -7.78 6.66
CA HIS A 88 -0.63 -7.27 6.13
C HIS A 88 -1.55 -8.40 5.69
N TRP A 89 -2.86 -8.13 5.74
CA TRP A 89 -3.86 -8.98 5.13
C TRP A 89 -3.84 -8.79 3.61
N PRO A 90 -4.32 -9.78 2.81
CA PRO A 90 -4.42 -9.63 1.35
C PRO A 90 -5.17 -8.38 0.93
N THR A 91 -6.25 -8.02 1.63
CA THR A 91 -7.03 -6.80 1.36
C THR A 91 -6.22 -5.52 1.64
N ASP A 92 -5.35 -5.52 2.66
CA ASP A 92 -4.47 -4.38 2.95
C ASP A 92 -3.49 -4.14 1.80
N ALA A 93 -2.88 -5.21 1.29
CA ALA A 93 -1.96 -5.14 0.16
C ALA A 93 -2.69 -4.73 -1.13
N LEU A 94 -3.87 -5.27 -1.37
CA LEU A 94 -4.68 -4.94 -2.55
C LEU A 94 -5.11 -3.48 -2.56
N HIS A 95 -5.66 -3.00 -1.46
CA HIS A 95 -6.12 -1.60 -1.35
C HIS A 95 -4.94 -0.63 -1.35
N GLY A 96 -3.83 -0.97 -0.69
CA GLY A 96 -2.60 -0.19 -0.74
C GLY A 96 -2.05 -0.09 -2.16
N SER A 97 -2.02 -1.19 -2.88
CA SER A 97 -1.58 -1.24 -4.28
C SER A 97 -2.47 -0.38 -5.19
N ALA A 98 -3.79 -0.50 -5.05
CA ALA A 98 -4.76 0.29 -5.82
C ALA A 98 -4.60 1.79 -5.54
N LEU A 99 -4.47 2.17 -4.28
CA LEU A 99 -4.27 3.55 -3.86
C LEU A 99 -2.95 4.11 -4.41
N GLY A 100 -1.87 3.34 -4.30
CA GLY A 100 -0.56 3.71 -4.83
C GLY A 100 -0.57 3.86 -6.35
N ALA A 101 -1.17 2.92 -7.07
CA ALA A 101 -1.29 2.98 -8.52
C ALA A 101 -2.09 4.20 -8.97
N LEU A 102 -3.18 4.53 -8.27
CA LEU A 102 -4.00 5.71 -8.56
C LEU A 102 -3.19 7.00 -8.39
N PHE A 103 -2.48 7.15 -7.29
CA PHE A 103 -1.63 8.32 -7.05
C PHE A 103 -0.47 8.39 -8.05
N GLY A 104 0.17 7.27 -8.34
CA GLY A 104 1.25 7.19 -9.32
C GLY A 104 0.79 7.58 -10.72
N TRP A 105 -0.37 7.11 -11.12
CA TRP A 105 -0.97 7.46 -12.41
C TRP A 105 -1.31 8.96 -12.48
N PHE A 106 -1.98 9.47 -11.47
CA PHE A 106 -2.43 10.86 -11.44
C PHE A 106 -1.25 11.84 -11.44
N TRP A 107 -0.33 11.68 -10.49
CA TRP A 107 0.82 12.59 -10.37
C TRP A 107 1.88 12.33 -11.43
N GLY A 108 2.10 11.07 -11.79
CA GLY A 108 3.04 10.71 -12.87
C GLY A 108 2.60 11.28 -14.21
N GLY A 109 1.30 11.25 -14.50
CA GLY A 109 0.75 11.85 -15.70
C GLY A 109 0.91 13.37 -15.76
N LYS A 110 0.76 14.04 -14.60
CA LYS A 110 0.91 15.50 -14.52
C LYS A 110 2.36 15.98 -14.66
N LEU A 111 3.29 15.17 -14.17
CA LEU A 111 4.72 15.53 -14.17
C LEU A 111 5.43 15.18 -15.47
N GLN A 112 4.76 14.50 -16.39
CA GLN A 112 5.37 14.16 -17.67
C GLN A 112 5.43 15.38 -18.60
N PRO A 113 6.56 15.53 -19.35
CA PRO A 113 6.56 16.45 -20.48
C PRO A 113 5.51 16.02 -21.48
N LYS A 114 4.91 16.98 -22.18
CA LYS A 114 3.90 16.72 -23.23
C LYS A 114 4.45 16.01 -24.46
N GLU A 115 5.73 15.77 -24.50
CA GLU A 115 6.36 15.07 -25.62
C GLU A 115 6.29 13.57 -25.42
N ASP A 116 5.84 12.86 -26.43
CA ASP A 116 5.78 11.40 -26.43
C ASP A 116 7.19 10.80 -26.49
N LEU A 117 7.36 9.79 -25.67
CA LEU A 117 8.62 9.05 -25.59
C LEU A 117 8.54 7.78 -26.42
#